data_5b6a7acc4f9375735eb97a29c9ef161f
#
_entry.id   5b6a7acc4f9375735eb97a29c9ef161f
#
_cell.length_a   1.000
_cell.length_b   1.000
_cell.length_c   1.000
_cell.angle_alpha   90.00
_cell.angle_beta   90.00
_cell.angle_gamma   90.00
#
_symmetry.space_group_name_H-M   'P 1'
#
loop_
_entity.id
_entity.type
_entity.pdbx_description
1 polymer ?
#
loop_
_entity_poly.entity_id
_entity_poly.type
_entity_poly.pdbx_seq_one_letter_code
_entity_poly.pdbx_strand_id
1 'polypeptide(L)'
;MNEFKTQSSKLILFSLLSLALLVTPGLKTAWAGFGISSPYVKNDHLTPGSHYEKQIILSRGDPFEDWQATVKFNLGEIESWFKIDKGKEFILPAGQQQVPLIISVDVPKDARYGEYKGSITIETKSLKPPAGGTVAIALGGQIDIDIKVTKGGYFDFLVLAVKSTDFEEGFRNLFGRLIPSRFAFLIQIENKGNIKGAPTKVTMDIYDTQEKMLLQSLETRKIETVEPFKVKWINAYFKTNLPAGSYWAHYRIYKNEEIANEGKIHLSILRLGETRKITFLKRFLATPELYLPLLVLIVSGVIFWILKRRKA
;
A
#
# COMPACT_ATOMS: atom_id res chain seq x y z
N MET A 1 54.47 15.83 -43.16
CA MET A 1 54.13 14.45 -42.71
C MET A 1 54.17 14.28 -41.18
N ASN A 2 54.66 15.25 -40.42
CA ASN A 2 54.73 15.16 -38.93
C ASN A 2 53.51 15.76 -38.19
N GLU A 3 52.76 16.68 -38.78
CA GLU A 3 51.60 17.29 -38.09
C GLU A 3 50.38 16.38 -38.00
N PHE A 4 50.19 15.51 -38.99
CA PHE A 4 49.04 14.56 -38.97
C PHE A 4 49.18 13.47 -37.90
N LYS A 5 50.41 13.08 -37.50
CA LYS A 5 50.64 12.11 -36.42
C LYS A 5 50.35 12.69 -35.01
N THR A 6 50.58 14.00 -34.83
CA THR A 6 50.36 14.67 -33.55
C THR A 6 48.88 14.93 -33.25
N GLN A 7 48.07 15.12 -34.32
CA GLN A 7 46.65 15.39 -34.19
C GLN A 7 45.85 14.10 -33.88
N SER A 8 46.24 12.96 -34.49
CA SER A 8 45.60 11.66 -34.21
C SER A 8 45.93 11.15 -32.77
N SER A 9 47.14 11.40 -32.28
CA SER A 9 47.49 11.00 -30.91
C SER A 9 46.73 11.82 -29.83
N LYS A 10 46.46 13.10 -30.08
CA LYS A 10 45.64 13.95 -29.19
C LYS A 10 44.18 13.52 -29.20
N LEU A 11 43.60 13.11 -30.33
CA LEU A 11 42.25 12.59 -30.44
C LEU A 11 42.09 11.25 -29.68
N ILE A 12 43.07 10.36 -29.81
CA ILE A 12 43.07 9.06 -29.12
C ILE A 12 43.20 9.28 -27.60
N LEU A 13 44.06 10.23 -27.16
CA LEU A 13 44.20 10.56 -25.76
C LEU A 13 42.90 11.16 -25.16
N PHE A 14 42.20 12.02 -25.94
CA PHE A 14 40.93 12.60 -25.54
C PHE A 14 39.79 11.55 -25.45
N SER A 15 39.77 10.59 -26.39
CA SER A 15 38.79 9.50 -26.37
C SER A 15 39.05 8.50 -25.23
N LEU A 16 40.30 8.21 -24.88
CA LEU A 16 40.68 7.41 -23.71
C LEU A 16 40.35 8.13 -22.39
N LEU A 17 40.52 9.43 -22.31
CA LEU A 17 40.19 10.22 -21.15
C LEU A 17 38.66 10.32 -20.92
N SER A 18 37.88 10.45 -22.01
CA SER A 18 36.42 10.46 -21.93
C SER A 18 35.86 9.06 -21.58
N LEU A 19 36.50 7.98 -22.05
CA LEU A 19 36.11 6.61 -21.73
C LEU A 19 36.46 6.28 -20.25
N ALA A 20 37.57 6.82 -19.70
CA ALA A 20 37.94 6.69 -18.29
C ALA A 20 36.99 7.43 -17.36
N LEU A 21 36.40 8.57 -17.79
CA LEU A 21 35.34 9.25 -17.02
C LEU A 21 33.99 8.50 -17.01
N LEU A 22 33.70 7.69 -18.03
CA LEU A 22 32.49 6.86 -18.09
C LEU A 22 32.60 5.58 -17.26
N VAL A 23 33.80 5.18 -16.87
CA VAL A 23 34.08 3.96 -16.07
C VAL A 23 34.30 4.32 -14.58
N THR A 24 34.08 5.56 -14.14
CA THR A 24 34.05 5.83 -12.70
C THR A 24 32.90 5.01 -12.13
N PRO A 25 33.18 3.99 -11.26
CA PRO A 25 32.12 3.30 -10.55
C PRO A 25 31.36 4.39 -9.80
N GLY A 26 30.05 4.50 -10.07
CA GLY A 26 29.20 5.56 -9.54
C GLY A 26 29.56 5.79 -8.07
N LEU A 27 29.94 7.00 -7.73
CA LEU A 27 30.20 7.42 -6.36
C LEU A 27 28.94 7.03 -5.58
N LYS A 28 29.04 5.92 -4.86
CA LYS A 28 28.01 5.56 -3.89
C LYS A 28 28.02 6.71 -2.90
N THR A 29 27.08 7.62 -3.04
CA THR A 29 26.80 8.61 -2.01
C THR A 29 26.52 7.81 -0.74
N ALA A 30 27.48 7.79 0.17
CA ALA A 30 27.29 7.22 1.48
C ALA A 30 26.22 8.08 2.17
N TRP A 31 25.00 7.61 2.16
CA TRP A 31 23.89 8.19 2.93
C TRP A 31 24.06 7.67 4.37
N ALA A 32 25.09 8.15 5.04
CA ALA A 32 25.24 7.94 6.47
C ALA A 32 24.20 8.82 7.17
N GLY A 33 23.10 8.20 7.61
CA GLY A 33 22.04 8.92 8.30
C GLY A 33 21.01 7.97 8.90
N PHE A 34 20.40 8.42 9.99
CA PHE A 34 19.22 7.84 10.59
C PHE A 34 18.07 8.84 10.41
N GLY A 35 16.93 8.38 9.96
CA GLY A 35 15.75 9.20 9.73
C GLY A 35 14.50 8.55 10.27
N ILE A 36 13.53 9.39 10.63
CA ILE A 36 12.20 8.97 11.07
C ILE A 36 11.18 9.58 10.10
N SER A 37 10.43 8.73 9.41
CA SER A 37 9.33 9.18 8.54
C SER A 37 8.07 9.39 9.38
N SER A 38 7.41 10.53 9.16
CA SER A 38 6.29 11.00 9.99
C SER A 38 6.68 11.11 11.46
N PRO A 39 7.62 12.01 11.84
CA PRO A 39 8.15 12.06 13.20
C PRO A 39 7.18 12.71 14.19
N TYR A 40 5.91 12.33 14.11
CA TYR A 40 4.86 12.82 14.99
C TYR A 40 3.73 11.79 15.15
N VAL A 41 3.16 11.74 16.35
CA VAL A 41 1.90 11.07 16.67
C VAL A 41 0.90 12.15 17.06
N LYS A 42 0.03 12.48 16.12
CA LYS A 42 -0.99 13.52 16.30
C LYS A 42 -2.39 12.96 16.13
N ASN A 43 -3.28 13.24 17.10
CA ASN A 43 -4.70 12.93 17.01
C ASN A 43 -5.51 13.87 17.91
N ASP A 44 -6.38 14.67 17.30
CA ASP A 44 -7.19 15.70 17.98
C ASP A 44 -8.56 15.18 18.44
N HIS A 45 -8.85 13.88 18.25
CA HIS A 45 -10.19 13.31 18.43
C HIS A 45 -10.20 12.02 19.26
N LEU A 46 -9.22 11.79 20.12
CA LEU A 46 -9.26 10.65 21.03
C LEU A 46 -10.38 10.80 22.05
N THR A 47 -10.92 9.70 22.52
CA THR A 47 -11.90 9.66 23.63
C THR A 47 -11.39 8.74 24.73
N PRO A 48 -11.88 8.90 25.98
CA PRO A 48 -11.60 7.94 27.04
C PRO A 48 -11.93 6.51 26.60
N GLY A 49 -10.99 5.59 26.76
CA GLY A 49 -11.10 4.20 26.32
C GLY A 49 -10.79 3.93 24.85
N SER A 50 -10.40 4.94 24.06
CA SER A 50 -10.01 4.72 22.66
C SER A 50 -8.62 4.11 22.54
N HIS A 51 -8.43 3.36 21.45
CA HIS A 51 -7.17 2.80 21.03
C HIS A 51 -6.78 3.41 19.67
N TYR A 52 -5.56 3.94 19.57
CA TYR A 52 -5.02 4.55 18.35
C TYR A 52 -3.64 3.98 18.04
N GLU A 53 -3.37 3.70 16.80
CA GLU A 53 -2.07 3.20 16.33
C GLU A 53 -1.51 4.10 15.24
N LYS A 54 -0.23 4.41 15.34
CA LYS A 54 0.53 5.12 14.32
C LYS A 54 1.75 4.33 13.90
N GLN A 55 1.84 4.03 12.62
CA GLN A 55 3.05 3.45 12.04
C GLN A 55 4.04 4.56 11.73
N ILE A 56 5.27 4.37 12.19
CA ILE A 56 6.45 5.18 11.93
C ILE A 56 7.43 4.31 11.15
N ILE A 57 8.20 4.90 10.24
CA ILE A 57 9.26 4.17 9.54
C ILE A 57 10.60 4.75 9.96
N LEU A 58 11.43 3.89 10.53
CA LEU A 58 12.83 4.17 10.83
C LEU A 58 13.66 3.85 9.60
N SER A 59 14.38 4.83 9.08
CA SER A 59 15.21 4.70 7.89
C SER A 59 16.68 4.89 8.23
N ARG A 60 17.56 4.09 7.64
CA ARG A 60 19.01 4.25 7.78
C ARG A 60 19.69 4.18 6.41
N GLY A 61 20.67 5.05 6.21
CA GLY A 61 21.39 5.16 4.93
C GLY A 61 22.32 3.97 4.67
N ASP A 62 22.83 3.38 5.73
CA ASP A 62 23.83 2.30 5.66
C ASP A 62 23.40 1.08 6.50
N PRO A 63 22.74 0.08 5.88
CA PRO A 63 22.27 -1.12 6.60
C PRO A 63 23.27 -2.26 6.65
N PHE A 64 24.58 -2.03 6.60
CA PHE A 64 25.58 -3.10 6.54
C PHE A 64 25.80 -3.85 7.87
N GLU A 65 25.27 -3.34 8.97
CA GLU A 65 25.41 -3.94 10.27
C GLU A 65 24.16 -3.81 11.12
N ASP A 66 24.08 -4.64 12.17
CA ASP A 66 23.00 -4.56 13.15
C ASP A 66 23.21 -3.36 14.08
N TRP A 67 22.13 -2.58 14.29
CA TRP A 67 22.11 -1.49 15.26
C TRP A 67 21.11 -1.81 16.37
N GLN A 68 21.47 -1.48 17.60
CA GLN A 68 20.54 -1.45 18.72
C GLN A 68 19.84 -0.10 18.75
N ALA A 69 18.50 -0.13 18.77
CA ALA A 69 17.66 1.03 19.02
C ALA A 69 17.17 1.02 20.47
N THR A 70 17.26 2.16 21.14
CA THR A 70 16.74 2.38 22.50
C THR A 70 15.73 3.51 22.46
N VAL A 71 14.56 3.27 23.05
CA VAL A 71 13.45 4.23 23.09
C VAL A 71 13.36 4.85 24.46
N LYS A 72 13.29 6.18 24.50
CA LYS A 72 13.07 6.98 25.72
C LYS A 72 11.77 7.76 25.60
N PHE A 73 10.90 7.61 26.58
CA PHE A 73 9.68 8.38 26.67
C PHE A 73 9.91 9.65 27.49
N ASN A 74 9.42 10.77 26.99
CA ASN A 74 9.32 12.04 27.70
C ASN A 74 7.87 12.52 27.58
N LEU A 75 6.98 11.79 28.28
CA LEU A 75 5.52 11.91 28.13
C LEU A 75 4.80 12.27 29.44
N GLY A 76 5.56 12.36 30.54
CA GLY A 76 4.97 12.70 31.85
C GLY A 76 3.88 11.71 32.27
N GLU A 77 2.72 12.25 32.67
CA GLU A 77 1.58 11.45 33.18
C GLU A 77 0.96 10.48 32.16
N ILE A 78 1.16 10.73 30.87
CA ILE A 78 0.59 9.90 29.81
C ILE A 78 1.52 8.79 29.30
N GLU A 79 2.70 8.60 29.91
CA GLU A 79 3.64 7.57 29.46
C GLU A 79 3.01 6.16 29.45
N SER A 80 2.18 5.86 30.44
CA SER A 80 1.50 4.56 30.56
C SER A 80 0.50 4.26 29.43
N TRP A 81 0.07 5.28 28.67
CA TRP A 81 -0.85 5.13 27.56
C TRP A 81 -0.13 4.62 26.30
N PHE A 82 1.20 4.78 26.25
CA PHE A 82 2.00 4.49 25.06
C PHE A 82 2.67 3.14 25.14
N LYS A 83 2.60 2.42 24.02
CA LYS A 83 3.33 1.16 23.81
C LYS A 83 4.00 1.17 22.44
N ILE A 84 5.09 0.45 22.34
CA ILE A 84 5.81 0.24 21.09
C ILE A 84 5.83 -1.26 20.82
N ASP A 85 5.46 -1.66 19.61
CA ASP A 85 5.35 -3.06 19.19
C ASP A 85 6.65 -3.85 19.39
N LYS A 86 7.80 -3.18 19.22
CA LYS A 86 9.15 -3.76 19.40
C LYS A 86 9.72 -3.63 20.81
N GLY A 87 8.99 -2.97 21.73
CA GLY A 87 9.46 -2.67 23.07
C GLY A 87 10.40 -1.47 23.14
N LYS A 88 11.00 -1.23 24.33
CA LYS A 88 11.92 -0.09 24.55
C LYS A 88 13.32 -0.31 23.98
N GLU A 89 13.69 -1.55 23.69
CA GLU A 89 14.97 -1.90 23.08
C GLU A 89 14.74 -2.95 21.99
N PHE A 90 15.29 -2.71 20.81
CA PHE A 90 15.17 -3.64 19.68
C PHE A 90 16.32 -3.49 18.68
N ILE A 91 16.47 -4.47 17.81
CA ILE A 91 17.50 -4.49 16.79
C ILE A 91 16.95 -3.99 15.46
N LEU A 92 17.71 -3.12 14.80
CA LEU A 92 17.56 -2.77 13.40
C LEU A 92 18.48 -3.71 12.62
N PRO A 93 17.94 -4.74 11.93
CA PRO A 93 18.77 -5.80 11.37
C PRO A 93 19.56 -5.33 10.14
N ALA A 94 20.74 -5.90 9.95
CA ALA A 94 21.53 -5.71 8.74
C ALA A 94 20.72 -6.02 7.49
N GLY A 95 20.96 -5.32 6.40
CA GLY A 95 20.24 -5.47 5.13
C GLY A 95 18.89 -4.73 5.05
N GLN A 96 18.33 -4.24 6.17
CA GLN A 96 17.06 -3.49 6.17
C GLN A 96 17.31 -1.99 6.26
N GLN A 97 16.99 -1.28 5.18
CA GLN A 97 17.02 0.19 5.15
C GLN A 97 15.85 0.83 5.89
N GLN A 98 14.69 0.19 5.88
CA GLN A 98 13.46 0.71 6.47
C GLN A 98 12.87 -0.33 7.43
N VAL A 99 12.66 0.09 8.67
CA VAL A 99 12.08 -0.76 9.72
C VAL A 99 10.81 -0.08 10.22
N PRO A 100 9.64 -0.69 10.02
CA PRO A 100 8.39 -0.17 10.55
C PRO A 100 8.35 -0.35 12.07
N LEU A 101 7.80 0.65 12.75
CA LEU A 101 7.56 0.71 14.17
C LEU A 101 6.13 1.16 14.41
N ILE A 102 5.38 0.44 15.24
CA ILE A 102 4.02 0.81 15.61
C ILE A 102 4.02 1.39 17.01
N ILE A 103 3.53 2.63 17.11
CA ILE A 103 3.26 3.29 18.39
C ILE A 103 1.76 3.19 18.64
N SER A 104 1.38 2.52 19.72
CA SER A 104 -0.01 2.39 20.16
C SER A 104 -0.27 3.35 21.32
N VAL A 105 -1.43 3.99 21.30
CA VAL A 105 -1.94 4.87 22.34
C VAL A 105 -3.24 4.28 22.88
N ASP A 106 -3.22 3.79 24.12
CA ASP A 106 -4.35 3.24 24.84
C ASP A 106 -4.83 4.29 25.86
N VAL A 107 -5.85 5.07 25.51
CA VAL A 107 -6.39 6.11 26.39
C VAL A 107 -7.21 5.46 27.53
N PRO A 108 -6.90 5.69 28.80
CA PRO A 108 -7.67 5.17 29.91
C PRO A 108 -9.13 5.64 29.88
N LYS A 109 -10.06 4.83 30.43
CA LYS A 109 -11.48 5.17 30.48
C LYS A 109 -11.80 6.37 31.37
N ASP A 110 -10.92 6.65 32.30
CA ASP A 110 -10.99 7.77 33.27
C ASP A 110 -10.09 8.95 32.86
N ALA A 111 -9.52 8.92 31.65
CA ALA A 111 -8.69 10.00 31.15
C ALA A 111 -9.44 11.34 31.11
N ARG A 112 -8.80 12.38 31.56
CA ARG A 112 -9.35 13.74 31.55
C ARG A 112 -9.38 14.28 30.13
N TYR A 113 -10.35 15.12 29.83
CA TYR A 113 -10.38 15.86 28.57
C TYR A 113 -9.30 16.93 28.59
N GLY A 114 -8.59 17.08 27.46
CA GLY A 114 -7.51 18.05 27.38
C GLY A 114 -6.52 17.72 26.25
N GLU A 115 -5.53 18.55 26.15
CA GLU A 115 -4.40 18.39 25.23
C GLU A 115 -3.19 17.84 25.99
N TYR A 116 -2.52 16.86 25.40
CA TYR A 116 -1.36 16.20 25.98
C TYR A 116 -0.22 16.23 24.95
N LYS A 117 0.94 16.71 25.41
CA LYS A 117 2.12 16.86 24.57
C LYS A 117 3.32 16.19 25.21
N GLY A 118 4.24 15.77 24.37
CA GLY A 118 5.49 15.17 24.81
C GLY A 118 6.33 14.71 23.65
N SER A 119 7.28 13.86 23.90
CA SER A 119 8.13 13.31 22.85
C SER A 119 8.60 11.90 23.17
N ILE A 120 8.92 11.16 22.11
CA ILE A 120 9.58 9.85 22.17
C ILE A 120 10.90 10.00 21.41
N THR A 121 12.00 9.72 22.06
CA THR A 121 13.33 9.76 21.45
C THR A 121 13.77 8.34 21.15
N ILE A 122 14.28 8.12 19.94
CA ILE A 122 14.90 6.85 19.53
C ILE A 122 16.37 7.12 19.31
N GLU A 123 17.23 6.48 20.08
CA GLU A 123 18.67 6.51 19.95
C GLU A 123 19.15 5.19 19.36
N THR A 124 20.08 5.24 18.42
CA THR A 124 20.64 4.05 17.78
C THR A 124 22.14 4.00 17.93
N LYS A 125 22.67 2.81 18.13
CA LYS A 125 24.11 2.55 18.18
C LYS A 125 24.46 1.27 17.43
N SER A 126 25.61 1.24 16.77
CA SER A 126 26.16 0.01 16.19
C SER A 126 26.43 -1.04 17.28
N LEU A 127 26.08 -2.29 16.97
CA LEU A 127 26.46 -3.43 17.83
C LEU A 127 27.91 -3.89 17.61
N LYS A 128 28.56 -3.46 16.53
CA LYS A 128 29.97 -3.71 16.32
C LYS A 128 30.81 -2.78 17.18
N PRO A 129 31.83 -3.30 17.90
CA PRO A 129 32.75 -2.44 18.59
C PRO A 129 33.47 -1.55 17.58
N PRO A 130 33.70 -0.26 17.92
CA PRO A 130 34.45 0.62 17.04
C PRO A 130 35.83 0.06 16.81
N ALA A 131 36.32 0.04 15.57
CA ALA A 131 37.69 -0.31 15.26
C ALA A 131 38.64 0.65 16.00
N GLY A 132 39.75 0.16 16.50
CA GLY A 132 40.66 0.93 17.38
C GLY A 132 40.91 2.35 16.88
N GLY A 133 40.61 3.34 17.72
CA GLY A 133 40.78 4.76 17.42
C GLY A 133 39.58 5.47 16.78
N THR A 134 38.46 4.78 16.51
CA THR A 134 37.24 5.40 15.98
C THR A 134 36.24 5.71 17.09
N VAL A 135 35.51 6.80 16.94
CA VAL A 135 34.42 7.20 17.85
C VAL A 135 33.12 6.50 17.44
N ALA A 136 32.42 5.87 18.39
CA ALA A 136 31.09 5.38 18.17
C ALA A 136 30.12 6.57 18.08
N ILE A 137 29.49 6.75 16.93
CA ILE A 137 28.48 7.78 16.73
C ILE A 137 27.11 7.16 17.07
N ALA A 138 26.43 7.73 18.06
CA ALA A 138 25.03 7.47 18.32
C ALA A 138 24.20 8.40 17.43
N LEU A 139 23.32 7.84 16.62
CA LEU A 139 22.36 8.59 15.83
C LEU A 139 20.99 8.46 16.48
N GLY A 140 20.18 9.50 16.41
CA GLY A 140 18.84 9.46 17.00
C GLY A 140 17.87 10.40 16.30
N GLY A 141 16.61 10.24 16.66
CA GLY A 141 15.54 11.10 16.22
C GLY A 141 14.46 11.21 17.27
N GLN A 142 13.67 12.29 17.18
CA GLN A 142 12.56 12.55 18.07
C GLN A 142 11.25 12.42 17.31
N ILE A 143 10.25 11.88 17.98
CA ILE A 143 8.86 11.79 17.54
C ILE A 143 8.05 12.68 18.48
N ASP A 144 7.41 13.69 17.93
CA ASP A 144 6.59 14.61 18.70
C ASP A 144 5.21 13.99 18.93
N ILE A 145 4.72 14.13 20.18
CA ILE A 145 3.41 13.67 20.59
C ILE A 145 2.51 14.90 20.81
N ASP A 146 1.38 14.92 20.10
CA ASP A 146 0.36 15.95 20.23
C ASP A 146 -1.01 15.29 20.10
N ILE A 147 -1.61 14.96 21.23
CA ILE A 147 -2.90 14.27 21.27
C ILE A 147 -3.91 15.06 22.10
N LYS A 148 -5.18 14.97 21.69
CA LYS A 148 -6.29 15.62 22.40
C LYS A 148 -7.38 14.61 22.73
N VAL A 149 -7.76 14.56 24.02
CA VAL A 149 -8.88 13.75 24.48
C VAL A 149 -10.12 14.62 24.54
N THR A 150 -11.18 14.23 23.82
CA THR A 150 -12.42 14.99 23.65
C THR A 150 -13.64 14.20 24.10
N LYS A 151 -14.76 14.90 24.35
CA LYS A 151 -16.04 14.28 24.73
C LYS A 151 -16.91 13.92 23.53
N GLY A 152 -16.78 14.63 22.42
CA GLY A 152 -17.70 14.51 21.27
C GLY A 152 -17.37 13.35 20.34
N GLY A 153 -18.40 12.72 19.78
CA GLY A 153 -18.26 11.81 18.66
C GLY A 153 -17.93 12.60 17.38
N TYR A 154 -16.90 12.20 16.69
CA TYR A 154 -16.45 12.81 15.44
C TYR A 154 -16.21 11.73 14.39
N PHE A 155 -16.80 11.91 13.22
CA PHE A 155 -16.57 11.03 12.06
C PHE A 155 -15.97 11.83 10.92
N ASP A 156 -14.82 11.37 10.47
CA ASP A 156 -14.17 11.84 9.27
C ASP A 156 -13.41 10.69 8.61
N PHE A 157 -13.24 10.77 7.29
CA PHE A 157 -12.51 9.72 6.58
C PHE A 157 -11.72 10.28 5.41
N LEU A 158 -10.65 9.56 5.08
CA LEU A 158 -9.86 9.75 3.88
C LEU A 158 -10.01 8.53 2.97
N VAL A 159 -10.30 8.75 1.71
CA VAL A 159 -10.27 7.69 0.69
C VAL A 159 -8.83 7.54 0.20
N LEU A 160 -8.26 6.36 0.42
CA LEU A 160 -6.87 6.05 0.05
C LEU A 160 -6.78 5.43 -1.34
N ALA A 161 -7.74 4.57 -1.69
CA ALA A 161 -7.79 3.90 -2.98
C ALA A 161 -9.20 3.41 -3.29
N VAL A 162 -9.48 3.23 -4.58
CA VAL A 162 -10.70 2.61 -5.08
C VAL A 162 -10.38 1.56 -6.11
N LYS A 163 -11.21 0.53 -6.21
CA LYS A 163 -11.12 -0.48 -7.26
C LYS A 163 -12.48 -1.12 -7.52
N SER A 164 -12.66 -1.62 -8.73
CA SER A 164 -13.75 -2.52 -9.10
C SER A 164 -13.19 -3.92 -9.33
N THR A 165 -14.01 -4.93 -9.08
CA THR A 165 -13.74 -6.30 -9.50
C THR A 165 -14.55 -6.61 -10.73
N ASP A 166 -14.02 -7.45 -11.61
CA ASP A 166 -14.80 -8.00 -12.72
C ASP A 166 -15.98 -8.77 -12.16
N PHE A 167 -17.14 -8.63 -12.81
CA PHE A 167 -18.38 -9.29 -12.41
C PHE A 167 -19.17 -9.71 -13.64
N GLU A 168 -20.06 -10.69 -13.46
CA GLU A 168 -20.88 -11.22 -14.55
C GLU A 168 -22.13 -10.37 -14.79
N GLU A 169 -22.58 -10.33 -16.04
CA GLU A 169 -23.84 -9.69 -16.43
C GLU A 169 -25.05 -10.32 -15.74
N GLY A 170 -26.16 -9.60 -15.69
CA GLY A 170 -27.43 -10.11 -15.21
C GLY A 170 -27.96 -11.22 -16.13
N PHE A 171 -28.87 -12.04 -15.62
CA PHE A 171 -29.47 -13.12 -16.38
C PHE A 171 -30.99 -13.10 -16.31
N ARG A 172 -31.63 -13.74 -17.28
CA ARG A 172 -33.09 -13.99 -17.24
C ARG A 172 -33.34 -15.34 -16.56
N ASN A 173 -34.25 -15.33 -15.58
CA ASN A 173 -34.66 -16.58 -14.94
C ASN A 173 -35.63 -17.38 -15.85
N LEU A 174 -36.05 -18.56 -15.41
CA LEU A 174 -36.96 -19.46 -16.13
C LEU A 174 -38.30 -18.81 -16.48
N PHE A 175 -38.71 -17.76 -15.75
CA PHE A 175 -39.94 -16.99 -16.00
C PHE A 175 -39.71 -15.74 -16.84
N GLY A 176 -38.56 -15.61 -17.49
CA GLY A 176 -38.21 -14.44 -18.34
C GLY A 176 -37.88 -13.15 -17.58
N ARG A 177 -37.92 -13.16 -16.24
CA ARG A 177 -37.59 -11.99 -15.40
C ARG A 177 -36.08 -11.72 -15.39
N LEU A 178 -35.73 -10.48 -15.69
CA LEU A 178 -34.34 -10.03 -15.62
C LEU A 178 -33.89 -9.93 -14.16
N ILE A 179 -32.82 -10.66 -13.80
CA ILE A 179 -32.11 -10.56 -12.53
C ILE A 179 -30.89 -9.69 -12.76
N PRO A 180 -30.82 -8.48 -12.16
CA PRO A 180 -29.70 -7.58 -12.35
C PRO A 180 -28.43 -8.17 -11.77
N SER A 181 -27.31 -7.87 -12.39
CA SER A 181 -25.99 -8.13 -11.82
C SER A 181 -25.78 -7.32 -10.54
N ARG A 182 -25.03 -7.90 -9.61
CA ARG A 182 -24.57 -7.20 -8.38
C ARG A 182 -23.06 -7.18 -8.37
N PHE A 183 -22.50 -6.01 -8.11
CA PHE A 183 -21.06 -5.88 -7.98
C PHE A 183 -20.69 -5.03 -6.77
N ALA A 184 -19.49 -5.23 -6.29
CA ALA A 184 -18.89 -4.47 -5.21
C ALA A 184 -17.91 -3.45 -5.77
N PHE A 185 -18.12 -2.19 -5.44
CA PHE A 185 -17.13 -1.14 -5.59
C PHE A 185 -16.35 -1.07 -4.27
N LEU A 186 -15.07 -1.40 -4.33
CA LEU A 186 -14.20 -1.46 -3.17
C LEU A 186 -13.55 -0.10 -2.94
N ILE A 187 -13.63 0.37 -1.71
CA ILE A 187 -13.08 1.65 -1.28
C ILE A 187 -12.18 1.39 -0.09
N GLN A 188 -10.92 1.78 -0.19
CA GLN A 188 -10.02 1.77 0.96
C GLN A 188 -10.17 3.09 1.71
N ILE A 189 -10.61 3.02 2.94
CA ILE A 189 -10.89 4.17 3.79
C ILE A 189 -10.05 4.10 5.05
N GLU A 190 -9.45 5.23 5.41
CA GLU A 190 -8.94 5.53 6.74
C GLU A 190 -10.01 6.32 7.51
N ASN A 191 -10.57 5.75 8.56
CA ASN A 191 -11.43 6.49 9.49
C ASN A 191 -10.54 7.32 10.43
N LYS A 192 -10.57 8.64 10.28
CA LYS A 192 -9.82 9.59 11.13
C LYS A 192 -10.60 10.04 12.36
N GLY A 193 -11.85 9.63 12.44
CA GLY A 193 -12.74 9.96 13.56
C GLY A 193 -12.67 8.96 14.70
N ASN A 194 -13.31 9.32 15.80
CA ASN A 194 -13.39 8.52 17.03
C ASN A 194 -14.67 7.68 17.14
N ILE A 195 -15.52 7.71 16.15
CA ILE A 195 -16.71 6.87 16.04
C ILE A 195 -16.68 6.02 14.78
N LYS A 196 -17.34 4.88 14.86
CA LYS A 196 -17.56 4.00 13.71
C LYS A 196 -18.42 4.70 12.66
N GLY A 197 -18.02 4.61 11.41
CA GLY A 197 -18.76 5.29 10.35
C GLY A 197 -18.49 4.72 8.95
N ALA A 198 -19.23 5.25 7.98
CA ALA A 198 -19.08 4.96 6.56
C ALA A 198 -19.40 6.22 5.75
N PRO A 199 -19.00 6.29 4.47
CA PRO A 199 -19.56 7.27 3.54
C PRO A 199 -21.08 7.24 3.55
N THR A 200 -21.70 8.40 3.46
CA THR A 200 -23.17 8.49 3.52
C THR A 200 -23.84 7.96 2.25
N LYS A 201 -23.14 8.12 1.13
CA LYS A 201 -23.63 7.78 -0.20
C LYS A 201 -22.47 7.58 -1.17
N VAL A 202 -22.63 6.66 -2.11
CA VAL A 202 -21.76 6.57 -3.30
C VAL A 202 -22.63 6.59 -4.52
N THR A 203 -22.29 7.45 -5.49
CA THR A 203 -22.95 7.49 -6.81
C THR A 203 -21.96 7.02 -7.87
N MET A 204 -22.49 6.49 -8.96
CA MET A 204 -21.70 6.00 -10.08
C MET A 204 -22.47 6.21 -11.39
N ASP A 205 -21.90 7.02 -12.28
CA ASP A 205 -22.40 7.27 -13.61
C ASP A 205 -21.60 6.43 -14.60
N ILE A 206 -22.28 5.49 -15.28
CA ILE A 206 -21.64 4.53 -16.21
C ILE A 206 -21.83 5.00 -17.64
N TYR A 207 -20.71 5.12 -18.35
CA TYR A 207 -20.63 5.57 -19.73
C TYR A 207 -20.18 4.44 -20.67
N ASP A 208 -20.38 4.65 -21.95
CA ASP A 208 -19.81 3.82 -23.01
C ASP A 208 -18.26 3.82 -22.98
N THR A 209 -17.64 3.00 -23.84
CA THR A 209 -16.17 2.89 -23.93
C THR A 209 -15.46 4.17 -24.37
N GLN A 210 -16.20 5.12 -24.97
CA GLN A 210 -15.67 6.41 -25.44
C GLN A 210 -16.00 7.57 -24.48
N GLU A 211 -16.63 7.29 -23.34
CA GLU A 211 -17.09 8.28 -22.35
C GLU A 211 -18.08 9.34 -22.94
N LYS A 212 -18.77 9.02 -24.03
CA LYS A 212 -19.66 9.99 -24.73
C LYS A 212 -21.12 9.87 -24.31
N MET A 213 -21.57 8.66 -24.04
CA MET A 213 -22.98 8.40 -23.75
C MET A 213 -23.14 7.84 -22.33
N LEU A 214 -23.92 8.54 -21.51
CA LEU A 214 -24.33 8.05 -20.20
C LEU A 214 -25.33 6.91 -20.40
N LEU A 215 -24.98 5.72 -19.90
CA LEU A 215 -25.80 4.51 -20.04
C LEU A 215 -26.66 4.27 -18.80
N GLN A 216 -26.09 4.52 -17.61
CA GLN A 216 -26.79 4.27 -16.36
C GLN A 216 -26.18 5.12 -15.23
N SER A 217 -27.07 5.68 -14.36
CA SER A 217 -26.67 6.30 -13.10
C SER A 217 -27.13 5.43 -11.94
N LEU A 218 -26.21 5.18 -11.01
CA LEU A 218 -26.42 4.31 -9.86
C LEU A 218 -26.15 5.07 -8.57
N GLU A 219 -26.89 4.76 -7.52
CA GLU A 219 -26.65 5.26 -6.16
C GLU A 219 -26.75 4.09 -5.18
N THR A 220 -25.89 4.13 -4.16
CA THR A 220 -25.98 3.21 -3.03
C THR A 220 -25.68 3.92 -1.73
N ARG A 221 -26.43 3.55 -0.68
CA ARG A 221 -26.19 3.88 0.73
C ARG A 221 -25.86 2.62 1.54
N LYS A 222 -25.83 1.46 0.84
CA LYS A 222 -25.46 0.19 1.46
C LYS A 222 -23.96 0.02 1.42
N ILE A 223 -23.30 0.61 2.41
CA ILE A 223 -21.85 0.72 2.52
C ILE A 223 -21.44 0.13 3.89
N GLU A 224 -20.35 -0.64 3.91
CA GLU A 224 -19.79 -1.17 5.14
C GLU A 224 -19.16 -0.06 5.98
N THR A 225 -19.20 -0.22 7.30
CA THR A 225 -18.60 0.72 8.25
C THR A 225 -17.16 0.38 8.59
N VAL A 226 -16.42 1.40 9.02
CA VAL A 226 -15.03 1.30 9.48
C VAL A 226 -14.95 1.74 10.94
N GLU A 227 -14.25 0.97 11.76
CA GLU A 227 -14.00 1.29 13.15
C GLU A 227 -13.12 2.53 13.29
N PRO A 228 -13.17 3.23 14.44
CA PRO A 228 -12.34 4.41 14.69
C PRO A 228 -10.86 4.15 14.44
N PHE A 229 -10.20 5.10 13.81
CA PHE A 229 -8.75 5.11 13.55
C PHE A 229 -8.20 3.90 12.79
N LYS A 230 -9.06 3.17 12.07
CA LYS A 230 -8.65 2.00 11.28
C LYS A 230 -8.71 2.28 9.79
N VAL A 231 -7.80 1.61 9.07
CA VAL A 231 -7.84 1.53 7.60
C VAL A 231 -8.49 0.21 7.22
N LYS A 232 -9.50 0.27 6.34
CA LYS A 232 -10.20 -0.93 5.88
C LYS A 232 -10.62 -0.77 4.43
N TRP A 233 -10.59 -1.88 3.67
CA TRP A 233 -11.33 -2.02 2.43
C TRP A 233 -12.80 -2.30 2.74
N ILE A 234 -13.70 -1.46 2.25
CA ILE A 234 -15.14 -1.59 2.41
C ILE A 234 -15.82 -1.76 1.07
N ASN A 235 -17.00 -2.34 1.08
CA ASN A 235 -17.80 -2.60 -0.11
C ASN A 235 -18.98 -1.63 -0.17
N ALA A 236 -19.14 -0.98 -1.33
CA ALA A 236 -20.36 -0.32 -1.74
C ALA A 236 -21.02 -1.16 -2.83
N TYR A 237 -22.21 -1.67 -2.57
CA TYR A 237 -22.88 -2.63 -3.46
C TYR A 237 -23.81 -1.92 -4.43
N PHE A 238 -23.62 -2.19 -5.73
CA PHE A 238 -24.46 -1.70 -6.81
C PHE A 238 -25.17 -2.84 -7.54
N LYS A 239 -26.22 -2.47 -8.29
CA LYS A 239 -26.92 -3.35 -9.22
C LYS A 239 -26.95 -2.70 -10.58
N THR A 240 -26.68 -3.47 -11.64
CA THR A 240 -26.75 -3.00 -13.02
C THR A 240 -27.42 -4.00 -13.93
N ASN A 241 -28.05 -3.50 -14.99
CA ASN A 241 -28.63 -4.30 -16.06
C ASN A 241 -27.84 -4.23 -17.36
N LEU A 242 -26.66 -3.62 -17.32
CA LEU A 242 -25.80 -3.50 -18.50
C LEU A 242 -25.34 -4.89 -18.95
N PRO A 243 -25.23 -5.14 -20.27
CA PRO A 243 -24.71 -6.39 -20.81
C PRO A 243 -23.20 -6.51 -20.60
N ALA A 244 -22.67 -7.69 -20.91
CA ALA A 244 -21.22 -7.92 -20.90
C ALA A 244 -20.53 -6.94 -21.84
N GLY A 245 -19.43 -6.35 -21.36
CA GLY A 245 -18.68 -5.32 -22.07
C GLY A 245 -17.75 -4.54 -21.16
N SER A 246 -17.08 -3.56 -21.76
CA SER A 246 -16.19 -2.62 -21.06
C SER A 246 -16.84 -1.25 -21.01
N TYR A 247 -16.74 -0.59 -19.87
CA TYR A 247 -17.41 0.67 -19.58
C TYR A 247 -16.50 1.60 -18.77
N TRP A 248 -16.74 2.90 -18.84
CA TRP A 248 -16.18 3.86 -17.92
C TRP A 248 -17.21 4.23 -16.85
N ALA A 249 -16.79 4.28 -15.60
CA ALA A 249 -17.63 4.67 -14.48
C ALA A 249 -17.02 5.86 -13.75
N HIS A 250 -17.76 6.95 -13.68
CA HIS A 250 -17.45 8.11 -12.88
C HIS A 250 -18.11 7.95 -11.52
N TYR A 251 -17.32 7.88 -10.47
CA TYR A 251 -17.82 7.71 -9.12
C TYR A 251 -17.68 8.98 -8.29
N ARG A 252 -18.59 9.16 -7.33
CA ARG A 252 -18.49 10.18 -6.28
C ARG A 252 -18.82 9.54 -4.94
N ILE A 253 -17.97 9.78 -3.95
CA ILE A 253 -18.11 9.30 -2.59
C ILE A 253 -18.44 10.50 -1.71
N TYR A 254 -19.49 10.40 -0.90
CA TYR A 254 -20.04 11.53 -0.17
C TYR A 254 -19.84 11.35 1.34
N LYS A 255 -19.51 12.48 1.99
CA LYS A 255 -19.60 12.68 3.43
C LYS A 255 -20.72 13.69 3.67
N ASN A 256 -21.85 13.22 4.18
CA ASN A 256 -23.11 13.98 4.19
C ASN A 256 -23.50 14.37 2.76
N GLU A 257 -23.61 15.66 2.46
CA GLU A 257 -23.94 16.17 1.11
C GLU A 257 -22.69 16.62 0.32
N GLU A 258 -21.51 16.59 0.93
CA GLU A 258 -20.25 17.01 0.31
C GLU A 258 -19.56 15.84 -0.39
N ILE A 259 -18.94 16.12 -1.53
CA ILE A 259 -18.11 15.13 -2.24
C ILE A 259 -16.77 15.03 -1.52
N ALA A 260 -16.53 13.89 -0.86
CA ALA A 260 -15.27 13.60 -0.18
C ALA A 260 -14.19 13.08 -1.14
N ASN A 261 -14.60 12.40 -2.21
CA ASN A 261 -13.70 11.91 -3.25
C ASN A 261 -14.49 11.63 -4.52
N GLU A 262 -13.88 11.88 -5.66
CA GLU A 262 -14.43 11.55 -6.99
C GLU A 262 -13.32 11.12 -7.93
N GLY A 263 -13.73 10.43 -8.99
CA GLY A 263 -12.83 9.98 -10.03
C GLY A 263 -13.51 9.06 -11.01
N LYS A 264 -12.69 8.37 -11.81
CA LYS A 264 -13.20 7.41 -12.80
C LYS A 264 -12.42 6.10 -12.74
N ILE A 265 -13.12 5.02 -13.03
CA ILE A 265 -12.56 3.68 -13.11
C ILE A 265 -13.11 2.95 -14.34
N HIS A 266 -12.36 1.97 -14.78
CA HIS A 266 -12.82 1.04 -15.80
C HIS A 266 -13.64 -0.08 -15.16
N LEU A 267 -14.83 -0.36 -15.72
CA LEU A 267 -15.70 -1.48 -15.35
C LEU A 267 -15.67 -2.54 -16.43
N SER A 268 -15.42 -3.78 -16.04
CA SER A 268 -15.47 -4.95 -16.91
C SER A 268 -16.61 -5.84 -16.47
N ILE A 269 -17.61 -5.99 -17.33
CA ILE A 269 -18.75 -6.88 -17.14
C ILE A 269 -18.51 -8.12 -18.02
N LEU A 270 -18.36 -9.27 -17.39
CA LEU A 270 -18.10 -10.54 -18.03
C LEU A 270 -19.41 -11.22 -18.46
N ARG A 271 -19.36 -12.08 -19.46
CA ARG A 271 -20.48 -12.93 -19.81
C ARG A 271 -20.76 -13.94 -18.70
N LEU A 272 -22.01 -14.35 -18.59
CA LEU A 272 -22.43 -15.32 -17.59
C LEU A 272 -21.61 -16.61 -17.67
N GLY A 273 -21.01 -17.01 -16.54
CA GLY A 273 -20.14 -18.18 -16.44
C GLY A 273 -18.65 -17.94 -16.76
N GLU A 274 -18.23 -16.76 -17.20
CA GLU A 274 -16.83 -16.48 -17.49
C GLU A 274 -15.98 -16.36 -16.24
N THR A 275 -16.50 -15.83 -15.15
CA THR A 275 -15.76 -15.71 -13.88
C THR A 275 -15.27 -17.07 -13.40
N ARG A 276 -16.09 -18.11 -13.54
CA ARG A 276 -15.72 -19.50 -13.17
C ARG A 276 -14.58 -20.02 -14.02
N LYS A 277 -14.59 -19.75 -15.34
CA LYS A 277 -13.52 -20.15 -16.27
C LYS A 277 -12.20 -19.47 -15.94
N ILE A 278 -12.22 -18.16 -15.70
CA ILE A 278 -11.03 -17.39 -15.35
C ILE A 278 -10.45 -17.86 -14.01
N THR A 279 -11.30 -18.11 -13.02
CA THR A 279 -10.87 -18.60 -11.70
C THR A 279 -10.27 -20.00 -11.81
N PHE A 280 -10.89 -20.90 -12.58
CA PHE A 280 -10.37 -22.24 -12.84
C PHE A 280 -9.01 -22.19 -13.53
N LEU A 281 -8.88 -21.40 -14.59
CA LEU A 281 -7.63 -21.24 -15.34
C LEU A 281 -6.50 -20.64 -14.47
N LYS A 282 -6.79 -19.59 -13.69
CA LYS A 282 -5.83 -19.02 -12.74
C LYS A 282 -5.38 -20.05 -11.70
N ARG A 283 -6.31 -20.83 -11.15
CA ARG A 283 -5.99 -21.86 -10.17
C ARG A 283 -5.17 -22.98 -10.79
N PHE A 284 -5.52 -23.41 -12.00
CA PHE A 284 -4.77 -24.41 -12.76
C PHE A 284 -3.34 -23.97 -13.04
N LEU A 285 -3.15 -22.74 -13.53
CA LEU A 285 -1.81 -22.19 -13.80
C LEU A 285 -0.99 -21.89 -12.54
N ALA A 286 -1.65 -21.61 -11.42
CA ALA A 286 -0.97 -21.36 -10.14
C ALA A 286 -0.51 -22.65 -9.43
N THR A 287 -0.96 -23.84 -9.87
CA THR A 287 -0.59 -25.12 -9.29
C THR A 287 0.23 -25.95 -10.30
N PRO A 288 1.57 -25.81 -10.31
CA PRO A 288 2.43 -26.51 -11.24
C PRO A 288 2.29 -28.03 -11.17
N GLU A 289 1.94 -28.56 -10.04
CA GLU A 289 1.68 -29.97 -9.81
C GLU A 289 0.54 -30.56 -10.68
N LEU A 290 -0.40 -29.70 -11.13
CA LEU A 290 -1.53 -30.13 -11.96
C LEU A 290 -1.22 -30.12 -13.46
N TYR A 291 -0.46 -29.15 -13.96
CA TYR A 291 -0.21 -29.04 -15.42
C TYR A 291 1.14 -29.60 -15.86
N LEU A 292 2.14 -29.71 -14.97
CA LEU A 292 3.45 -30.26 -15.31
C LEU A 292 3.39 -31.71 -15.80
N PRO A 293 2.65 -32.63 -15.17
CA PRO A 293 2.48 -33.99 -15.66
C PRO A 293 1.80 -34.03 -17.04
N LEU A 294 0.81 -33.16 -17.25
CA LEU A 294 0.09 -33.08 -18.52
C LEU A 294 1.02 -32.59 -19.65
N LEU A 295 1.86 -31.62 -19.37
CA LEU A 295 2.84 -31.08 -20.30
C LEU A 295 3.89 -32.13 -20.68
N VAL A 296 4.37 -32.94 -19.72
CA VAL A 296 5.29 -34.04 -19.96
C VAL A 296 4.64 -35.11 -20.86
N LEU A 297 3.37 -35.45 -20.63
CA LEU A 297 2.63 -36.40 -21.47
C LEU A 297 2.48 -35.88 -22.91
N ILE A 298 2.16 -34.60 -23.10
CA ILE A 298 2.04 -34.01 -24.44
C ILE A 298 3.39 -34.02 -25.15
N VAL A 299 4.47 -33.58 -24.48
CA VAL A 299 5.81 -33.57 -25.06
C VAL A 299 6.28 -34.97 -25.41
N SER A 300 6.10 -35.94 -24.53
CA SER A 300 6.47 -37.35 -24.82
C SER A 300 5.66 -37.95 -25.96
N GLY A 301 4.38 -37.63 -26.07
CA GLY A 301 3.52 -38.02 -27.18
C GLY A 301 3.99 -37.43 -28.54
N VAL A 302 4.34 -36.14 -28.55
CA VAL A 302 4.88 -35.49 -29.73
C VAL A 302 6.24 -36.11 -30.16
N ILE A 303 7.12 -36.34 -29.18
CA ILE A 303 8.42 -36.99 -29.45
C ILE A 303 8.21 -38.40 -30.03
N PHE A 304 7.33 -39.19 -29.41
CA PHE A 304 6.98 -40.54 -29.89
C PHE A 304 6.43 -40.52 -31.33
N TRP A 305 5.55 -39.55 -31.64
CA TRP A 305 4.97 -39.41 -32.97
C TRP A 305 6.04 -39.01 -34.01
N ILE A 306 6.95 -38.12 -33.67
CA ILE A 306 8.09 -37.72 -34.58
C ILE A 306 9.01 -38.92 -34.80
N LEU A 307 9.36 -39.69 -33.77
CA LEU A 307 10.22 -40.86 -33.89
C LEU A 307 9.57 -41.97 -34.72
N LYS A 308 8.25 -42.16 -34.58
CA LYS A 308 7.49 -43.11 -35.39
C LYS A 308 7.46 -42.72 -36.90
N ARG A 309 7.32 -41.41 -37.19
CA ARG A 309 7.37 -40.91 -38.57
C ARG A 309 8.74 -41.03 -39.23
N ARG A 310 9.82 -41.05 -38.46
CA ARG A 310 11.20 -41.23 -39.00
C ARG A 310 11.55 -42.67 -39.28
N LYS A 311 10.76 -43.63 -38.79
CA LYS A 311 10.96 -45.09 -39.00
C LYS A 311 10.05 -45.67 -40.10
N ALA A 312 9.12 -44.89 -40.61
CA ALA A 312 8.30 -45.20 -41.78
C ALA A 312 8.79 -44.40 -43.00
#